data_5fef0afedbe77a8e05839048af6e0c55
#
_entry.id   5fef0afedbe77a8e05839048af6e0c55
#
_cell.length_a   1.000
_cell.length_b   1.000
_cell.length_c   1.000
_cell.angle_alpha   90.00
_cell.angle_beta   90.00
_cell.angle_gamma   90.00
#
_symmetry.space_group_name_H-M   'P 1'
#
loop_
_entity.id
_entity.type
_entity.pdbx_description
1 polymer ?
#
loop_
_entity_poly.entity_id
_entity_poly.type
_entity_poly.pdbx_seq_one_letter_code
_entity_poly.pdbx_strand_id
1 'polypeptide(L)'
;QQEDSKYRHLDPSVLMAILTGRKLKNEPGYDNSNSGLNIGSSRGATELFEKYHKEFIETGKASTYSSPTTTLGNISSWTAQDLQLEGPEFSHSITCSTGMHSILNAIAWLESGMRENFIAGGSEAPLTGFTLAQMDAMKIYAQSDDEYPCRSLDMEKQKNSMILSEAAGLLCLSKNPSEKSIAVIRGIGYANEELKHGASLSREGFCLQKSMKMAIKDTSEEIDAIVMHAPGTIGG
;
A
#
# COMPACT_ATOMS: atom_id res chain seq x y z
N GLN A 1 29.43 -1.62 -5.64
CA GLN A 1 29.40 -2.95 -6.32
C GLN A 1 29.01 -4.10 -5.38
N GLN A 2 29.43 -4.15 -4.09
CA GLN A 2 28.96 -5.17 -3.14
C GLN A 2 27.53 -4.91 -2.64
N GLU A 3 27.15 -3.68 -2.47
CA GLU A 3 25.81 -3.26 -2.06
C GLU A 3 24.76 -3.58 -3.15
N ASP A 4 25.08 -3.35 -4.41
CA ASP A 4 24.19 -3.67 -5.55
C ASP A 4 23.88 -5.17 -5.66
N SER A 5 24.80 -6.05 -5.26
CA SER A 5 24.58 -7.50 -5.34
C SER A 5 23.53 -8.02 -4.37
N LYS A 6 23.35 -7.36 -3.23
CA LYS A 6 22.40 -7.73 -2.17
C LYS A 6 20.95 -7.60 -2.63
N TYR A 7 20.64 -6.57 -3.41
CA TYR A 7 19.27 -6.20 -3.79
C TYR A 7 18.82 -6.75 -5.15
N ARG A 8 19.73 -7.28 -5.97
CA ARG A 8 19.45 -7.68 -7.36
C ARG A 8 18.42 -8.80 -7.55
N HIS A 9 18.09 -9.50 -6.48
CA HIS A 9 17.10 -10.59 -6.49
C HIS A 9 15.76 -10.19 -5.89
N LEU A 10 15.59 -8.90 -5.54
CA LEU A 10 14.37 -8.39 -4.95
C LEU A 10 13.40 -7.93 -6.03
N ASP A 11 12.13 -8.06 -5.71
CA ASP A 11 11.04 -7.56 -6.53
C ASP A 11 11.03 -6.01 -6.56
N PRO A 12 10.59 -5.39 -7.66
CA PRO A 12 10.44 -3.94 -7.73
C PRO A 12 9.62 -3.34 -6.58
N SER A 13 8.58 -4.02 -6.10
CA SER A 13 7.79 -3.56 -4.94
C SER A 13 8.65 -3.43 -3.67
N VAL A 14 9.57 -4.35 -3.45
CA VAL A 14 10.51 -4.31 -2.32
C VAL A 14 11.56 -3.21 -2.50
N LEU A 15 12.10 -3.07 -3.70
CA LEU A 15 13.09 -2.03 -4.02
C LEU A 15 12.51 -0.62 -3.83
N MET A 16 11.27 -0.41 -4.26
CA MET A 16 10.58 0.86 -4.09
C MET A 16 10.32 1.16 -2.60
N ALA A 17 9.94 0.17 -1.81
CA ALA A 17 9.78 0.32 -0.36
C ALA A 17 11.10 0.73 0.31
N ILE A 18 12.21 0.06 -0.02
CA ILE A 18 13.55 0.39 0.48
C ILE A 18 13.94 1.82 0.10
N LEU A 19 13.78 2.20 -1.17
CA LEU A 19 14.11 3.55 -1.63
C LEU A 19 13.28 4.63 -0.92
N THR A 20 12.00 4.36 -0.70
CA THR A 20 11.10 5.27 0.03
C THR A 20 11.48 5.36 1.50
N GLY A 21 11.84 4.24 2.13
CA GLY A 21 12.34 4.21 3.50
C GLY A 21 13.65 5.00 3.67
N ARG A 22 14.58 4.87 2.73
CA ARG A 22 15.83 5.66 2.72
C ARG A 22 15.57 7.17 2.58
N LYS A 23 14.56 7.58 1.80
CA LYS A 23 14.13 8.98 1.73
C LYS A 23 13.53 9.43 3.06
N LEU A 24 12.63 8.64 3.64
CA LEU A 24 12.02 8.94 4.93
C LEU A 24 13.09 9.11 6.04
N LYS A 25 14.14 8.30 6.02
CA LYS A 25 15.26 8.40 6.99
C LYS A 25 15.95 9.77 6.97
N ASN A 26 15.90 10.48 5.86
CA ASN A 26 16.52 11.81 5.71
C ASN A 26 15.56 12.96 6.06
N GLU A 27 14.28 12.66 6.34
CA GLU A 27 13.31 13.69 6.70
C GLU A 27 13.51 14.21 8.13
N PRO A 28 13.29 15.51 8.38
CA PRO A 28 13.32 16.08 9.72
C PRO A 28 12.30 15.38 10.64
N GLY A 29 12.76 14.92 11.79
CA GLY A 29 11.89 14.24 12.75
C GLY A 29 11.83 12.72 12.61
N TYR A 30 12.52 12.16 11.64
CA TYR A 30 12.69 10.72 11.59
C TYR A 30 13.43 10.24 12.84
N ASP A 31 12.82 9.26 13.52
CA ASP A 31 13.41 8.58 14.65
C ASP A 31 13.11 7.07 14.49
N ASN A 32 14.16 6.27 14.37
CA ASN A 32 14.06 4.82 14.28
C ASN A 32 14.21 4.13 15.64
N SER A 33 14.49 4.88 16.69
CA SER A 33 14.56 4.33 18.04
C SER A 33 13.19 3.73 18.42
N ASN A 34 13.21 2.51 18.93
CA ASN A 34 11.99 1.82 19.34
C ASN A 34 10.87 1.78 18.26
N SER A 35 11.25 1.86 16.98
CA SER A 35 10.29 1.85 15.86
C SER A 35 9.90 0.44 15.45
N GLY A 36 8.61 0.26 15.12
CA GLY A 36 8.12 -0.88 14.34
C GLY A 36 7.94 -0.52 12.87
N LEU A 37 7.66 -1.51 12.03
CA LEU A 37 7.42 -1.35 10.60
C LEU A 37 6.26 -2.19 10.12
N ASN A 38 5.36 -1.60 9.35
CA ASN A 38 4.32 -2.32 8.61
C ASN A 38 4.17 -1.75 7.20
N ILE A 39 4.56 -2.53 6.21
CA ILE A 39 4.35 -2.18 4.81
C ILE A 39 3.34 -3.14 4.21
N GLY A 40 2.22 -2.58 3.75
CA GLY A 40 1.21 -3.33 3.04
C GLY A 40 1.49 -3.39 1.54
N SER A 41 1.12 -4.51 0.91
CA SER A 41 1.07 -4.66 -0.53
C SER A 41 -0.12 -5.51 -0.91
N SER A 42 -0.90 -5.09 -1.89
CA SER A 42 -2.09 -5.87 -2.28
C SER A 42 -1.70 -7.11 -3.09
N ARG A 43 -0.61 -7.06 -3.81
CA ARG A 43 -0.14 -8.14 -4.70
C ARG A 43 1.22 -8.72 -4.32
N GLY A 44 2.05 -7.97 -3.62
CA GLY A 44 3.40 -8.39 -3.25
C GLY A 44 4.35 -8.46 -4.43
N ALA A 45 5.26 -9.42 -4.40
CA ALA A 45 6.34 -9.61 -5.38
C ALA A 45 5.83 -10.26 -6.69
N THR A 46 4.95 -9.58 -7.41
CA THR A 46 4.23 -10.12 -8.57
C THR A 46 5.17 -10.44 -9.73
N GLU A 47 6.13 -9.57 -10.02
CA GLU A 47 7.08 -9.78 -11.13
C GLU A 47 7.94 -11.04 -10.91
N LEU A 48 8.50 -11.19 -9.72
CA LEU A 48 9.29 -12.35 -9.39
C LEU A 48 8.44 -13.63 -9.35
N PHE A 49 7.19 -13.54 -8.86
CA PHE A 49 6.29 -14.67 -8.85
C PHE A 49 5.99 -15.17 -10.28
N GLU A 50 5.65 -14.28 -11.19
CA GLU A 50 5.43 -14.63 -12.61
C GLU A 50 6.69 -15.22 -13.24
N LYS A 51 7.85 -14.61 -13.00
CA LYS A 51 9.14 -15.08 -13.51
C LYS A 51 9.46 -16.49 -13.02
N TYR A 52 9.39 -16.76 -11.73
CA TYR A 52 9.71 -18.08 -11.17
C TYR A 52 8.65 -19.12 -11.53
N HIS A 53 7.39 -18.75 -11.65
CA HIS A 53 6.34 -19.65 -12.12
C HIS A 53 6.60 -20.06 -13.57
N LYS A 54 6.95 -19.12 -14.44
CA LYS A 54 7.32 -19.40 -15.83
C LYS A 54 8.51 -20.36 -15.90
N GLU A 55 9.58 -20.09 -15.14
CA GLU A 55 10.76 -20.96 -15.06
C GLU A 55 10.37 -22.38 -14.63
N PHE A 56 9.50 -22.51 -13.64
CA PHE A 56 9.02 -23.82 -13.18
C PHE A 56 8.24 -24.57 -14.27
N ILE A 57 7.36 -23.90 -15.00
CA ILE A 57 6.60 -24.52 -16.10
C ILE A 57 7.53 -25.00 -17.23
N GLU A 58 8.56 -24.22 -17.55
CA GLU A 58 9.50 -24.54 -18.63
C GLU A 58 10.51 -25.63 -18.25
N THR A 59 10.94 -25.71 -16.99
CA THR A 59 12.05 -26.54 -16.57
C THR A 59 11.69 -27.67 -15.59
N GLY A 60 10.51 -27.58 -14.96
CA GLY A 60 10.10 -28.44 -13.84
C GLY A 60 10.90 -28.19 -12.54
N LYS A 61 11.68 -27.11 -12.46
CA LYS A 61 12.54 -26.78 -11.32
C LYS A 61 12.22 -25.38 -10.79
N ALA A 62 12.30 -25.21 -9.47
CA ALA A 62 12.18 -23.91 -8.82
C ALA A 62 13.56 -23.39 -8.40
N SER A 63 13.80 -22.09 -8.55
CA SER A 63 14.98 -21.41 -8.02
C SER A 63 14.98 -21.45 -6.48
N THR A 64 16.16 -21.51 -5.86
CA THR A 64 16.32 -21.38 -4.40
C THR A 64 15.85 -20.02 -3.87
N TYR A 65 15.83 -19.00 -4.71
CA TYR A 65 15.34 -17.67 -4.38
C TYR A 65 13.81 -17.52 -4.48
N SER A 66 13.11 -18.44 -5.17
CA SER A 66 11.69 -18.28 -5.47
C SER A 66 10.83 -18.11 -4.20
N SER A 67 11.01 -18.95 -3.18
CA SER A 67 10.24 -18.85 -1.95
C SER A 67 10.59 -17.61 -1.11
N PRO A 68 11.85 -17.34 -0.72
CA PRO A 68 12.16 -16.23 0.17
C PRO A 68 11.93 -14.84 -0.45
N THR A 69 11.87 -14.71 -1.77
CA THR A 69 11.69 -13.41 -2.43
C THR A 69 10.27 -13.14 -2.93
N THR A 70 9.37 -14.11 -2.84
CA THR A 70 7.97 -13.95 -3.29
C THR A 70 6.95 -13.94 -2.15
N THR A 71 7.35 -14.21 -0.91
CA THR A 71 6.47 -14.11 0.25
C THR A 71 6.16 -12.67 0.58
N LEU A 72 4.93 -12.37 0.99
CA LEU A 72 4.48 -11.01 1.27
C LEU A 72 5.31 -10.32 2.36
N GLY A 73 5.71 -11.03 3.40
CA GLY A 73 6.56 -10.51 4.49
C GLY A 73 7.90 -9.94 4.05
N ASN A 74 8.38 -10.35 2.90
CA ASN A 74 9.62 -9.91 2.28
C ASN A 74 9.74 -8.36 2.18
N ILE A 75 8.66 -7.65 1.87
CA ILE A 75 8.69 -6.19 1.73
C ILE A 75 9.11 -5.52 3.04
N SER A 76 8.48 -5.88 4.16
CA SER A 76 8.82 -5.30 5.45
C SER A 76 10.17 -5.78 5.96
N SER A 77 10.48 -7.07 5.85
CA SER A 77 11.75 -7.62 6.35
C SER A 77 12.97 -6.98 5.67
N TRP A 78 12.97 -6.86 4.35
CA TRP A 78 14.06 -6.22 3.64
C TRP A 78 14.16 -4.72 3.93
N THR A 79 13.02 -4.04 4.06
CA THR A 79 13.00 -2.62 4.39
C THR A 79 13.48 -2.37 5.82
N ALA A 80 13.02 -3.16 6.79
CA ALA A 80 13.47 -3.08 8.18
C ALA A 80 14.99 -3.31 8.29
N GLN A 81 15.50 -4.32 7.58
CA GLN A 81 16.92 -4.64 7.56
C GLN A 81 17.76 -3.50 6.96
N ASP A 82 17.27 -2.89 5.86
CA ASP A 82 17.94 -1.76 5.21
C ASP A 82 17.96 -0.51 6.09
N LEU A 83 16.87 -0.24 6.79
CA LEU A 83 16.73 0.88 7.72
C LEU A 83 17.38 0.60 9.09
N GLN A 84 17.85 -0.62 9.34
CA GLN A 84 18.42 -1.06 10.61
C GLN A 84 17.45 -0.93 11.79
N LEU A 85 16.18 -1.32 11.56
CA LEU A 85 15.17 -1.33 12.61
C LEU A 85 15.30 -2.60 13.45
N GLU A 86 15.10 -2.47 14.76
CA GLU A 86 15.14 -3.57 15.72
C GLU A 86 13.73 -3.94 16.24
N GLY A 87 12.71 -3.20 15.84
CA GLY A 87 11.33 -3.40 16.26
C GLY A 87 10.60 -4.48 15.47
N PRO A 88 9.33 -4.72 15.79
CA PRO A 88 8.50 -5.68 15.05
C PRO A 88 8.30 -5.21 13.61
N GLU A 89 8.35 -6.19 12.70
CA GLU A 89 8.10 -5.96 11.29
C GLU A 89 7.03 -6.94 10.80
N PHE A 90 6.10 -6.46 9.99
CA PHE A 90 5.12 -7.32 9.35
C PHE A 90 4.53 -6.68 8.10
N SER A 91 3.99 -7.53 7.24
CA SER A 91 3.27 -7.12 6.04
C SER A 91 1.90 -7.76 6.00
N HIS A 92 0.99 -7.15 5.27
CA HIS A 92 -0.35 -7.69 5.07
C HIS A 92 -0.89 -7.26 3.70
N SER A 93 -2.02 -7.88 3.31
CA SER A 93 -2.75 -7.53 2.11
C SER A 93 -4.25 -7.49 2.41
N ILE A 94 -4.88 -6.37 2.13
CA ILE A 94 -6.33 -6.15 2.16
C ILE A 94 -6.73 -5.36 0.91
N THR A 95 -6.30 -5.84 -0.25
CA THR A 95 -6.57 -5.21 -1.56
C THR A 95 -6.30 -3.69 -1.56
N CYS A 96 -7.21 -2.87 -2.07
CA CYS A 96 -7.02 -1.42 -2.26
C CYS A 96 -6.84 -0.63 -0.96
N SER A 97 -7.33 -1.13 0.18
CA SER A 97 -7.21 -0.45 1.48
C SER A 97 -5.94 -0.81 2.26
N THR A 98 -5.05 -1.62 1.68
CA THR A 98 -3.87 -2.17 2.34
C THR A 98 -2.98 -1.09 2.99
N GLY A 99 -2.67 0.00 2.27
CA GLY A 99 -1.87 1.10 2.80
C GLY A 99 -2.52 1.79 4.00
N MET A 100 -3.84 2.01 3.97
CA MET A 100 -4.57 2.59 5.11
C MET A 100 -4.61 1.65 6.30
N HIS A 101 -4.73 0.34 6.08
CA HIS A 101 -4.67 -0.65 7.16
C HIS A 101 -3.29 -0.75 7.80
N SER A 102 -2.21 -0.47 7.07
CA SER A 102 -0.87 -0.39 7.68
C SER A 102 -0.77 0.77 8.68
N ILE A 103 -1.38 1.90 8.36
CA ILE A 103 -1.48 3.06 9.25
C ILE A 103 -2.35 2.72 10.48
N LEU A 104 -3.51 2.07 10.28
CA LEU A 104 -4.37 1.62 11.37
C LEU A 104 -3.65 0.68 12.32
N ASN A 105 -2.89 -0.29 11.81
CA ASN A 105 -2.07 -1.18 12.61
C ASN A 105 -1.00 -0.42 13.40
N ALA A 106 -0.30 0.52 12.76
CA ALA A 106 0.71 1.35 13.43
C ALA A 106 0.10 2.14 14.60
N ILE A 107 -1.07 2.75 14.41
CA ILE A 107 -1.79 3.46 15.47
C ILE A 107 -2.11 2.51 16.64
N ALA A 108 -2.57 1.28 16.35
CA ALA A 108 -2.85 0.30 17.41
C ALA A 108 -1.61 -0.04 18.24
N TRP A 109 -0.44 -0.18 17.62
CA TRP A 109 0.83 -0.39 18.31
C TRP A 109 1.26 0.82 19.15
N LEU A 110 1.09 2.03 18.65
CA LEU A 110 1.39 3.26 19.37
C LEU A 110 0.43 3.45 20.57
N GLU A 111 -0.88 3.24 20.37
CA GLU A 111 -1.88 3.36 21.42
C GLU A 111 -1.72 2.29 22.52
N SER A 112 -1.28 1.08 22.16
CA SER A 112 -0.98 0.03 23.14
C SER A 112 0.23 0.35 24.02
N GLY A 113 1.05 1.34 23.65
CA GLY A 113 2.29 1.71 24.35
C GLY A 113 3.45 0.73 24.12
N MET A 114 3.29 -0.27 23.23
CA MET A 114 4.36 -1.22 22.92
C MET A 114 5.45 -0.59 22.04
N ARG A 115 5.14 0.50 21.36
CA ARG A 115 6.10 1.27 20.55
C ARG A 115 5.80 2.76 20.70
N GLU A 116 6.84 3.58 20.53
CA GLU A 116 6.72 5.04 20.52
C GLU A 116 6.68 5.61 19.12
N ASN A 117 7.34 4.92 18.18
CA ASN A 117 7.39 5.25 16.77
C ASN A 117 7.00 4.04 15.92
N PHE A 118 6.40 4.29 14.77
CA PHE A 118 6.03 3.23 13.83
C PHE A 118 6.09 3.74 12.39
N ILE A 119 6.75 2.99 11.53
CA ILE A 119 6.78 3.27 10.10
C ILE A 119 5.67 2.46 9.43
N ALA A 120 4.80 3.13 8.69
CA ALA A 120 3.67 2.49 8.02
C ALA A 120 3.45 3.04 6.62
N GLY A 121 2.90 2.21 5.75
CA GLY A 121 2.55 2.62 4.39
C GLY A 121 2.34 1.44 3.46
N GLY A 122 2.54 1.66 2.16
CA GLY A 122 2.36 0.65 1.14
C GLY A 122 3.39 0.74 0.03
N SER A 123 3.56 -0.37 -0.70
CA SER A 123 4.38 -0.44 -1.89
C SER A 123 3.78 -1.42 -2.89
N GLU A 124 3.57 -0.97 -4.12
CA GLU A 124 3.00 -1.75 -5.22
C GLU A 124 3.78 -1.56 -6.51
N ALA A 125 4.14 -2.68 -7.14
CA ALA A 125 4.74 -2.72 -8.47
C ALA A 125 3.98 -3.73 -9.37
N PRO A 126 2.72 -3.44 -9.75
CA PRO A 126 1.84 -4.40 -10.39
C PRO A 126 1.91 -4.41 -11.92
N LEU A 127 2.80 -3.66 -12.56
CA LEU A 127 2.86 -3.54 -14.03
C LEU A 127 3.49 -4.77 -14.69
N THR A 128 2.94 -5.95 -14.39
CA THR A 128 3.37 -7.25 -14.93
C THR A 128 2.39 -7.78 -15.95
N GLY A 129 2.85 -8.68 -16.83
CA GLY A 129 2.02 -9.19 -17.91
C GLY A 129 0.72 -9.86 -17.45
N PHE A 130 0.79 -10.67 -16.40
CA PHE A 130 -0.40 -11.34 -15.88
C PHE A 130 -1.34 -10.36 -15.14
N THR A 131 -0.81 -9.43 -14.36
CA THR A 131 -1.63 -8.40 -13.70
C THR A 131 -2.37 -7.54 -14.73
N LEU A 132 -1.68 -7.09 -15.77
CA LEU A 132 -2.31 -6.32 -16.85
C LEU A 132 -3.43 -7.10 -17.53
N ALA A 133 -3.21 -8.37 -17.83
CA ALA A 133 -4.23 -9.24 -18.40
C ALA A 133 -5.44 -9.45 -17.46
N GLN A 134 -5.21 -9.58 -16.15
CA GLN A 134 -6.29 -9.68 -15.16
C GLN A 134 -7.16 -8.41 -15.13
N MET A 135 -6.53 -7.24 -15.16
CA MET A 135 -7.24 -5.95 -15.15
C MET A 135 -7.98 -5.72 -16.46
N ASP A 136 -7.40 -6.11 -17.60
CA ASP A 136 -8.05 -6.04 -18.91
C ASP A 136 -9.29 -6.95 -18.96
N ALA A 137 -9.20 -8.16 -18.41
CA ALA A 137 -10.34 -9.08 -18.30
C ALA A 137 -11.51 -8.49 -17.48
N MET A 138 -11.21 -7.61 -16.52
CA MET A 138 -12.23 -6.87 -15.75
C MET A 138 -12.83 -5.68 -16.52
N LYS A 139 -12.29 -5.32 -17.68
CA LYS A 139 -12.75 -4.21 -18.54
C LYS A 139 -12.80 -2.86 -17.84
N ILE A 140 -11.84 -2.60 -16.94
CA ILE A 140 -11.79 -1.39 -16.13
C ILE A 140 -10.78 -0.35 -16.64
N TYR A 141 -9.90 -0.72 -17.57
CA TYR A 141 -8.93 0.20 -18.15
C TYR A 141 -9.57 1.26 -19.04
N ALA A 142 -8.89 2.40 -19.11
CA ALA A 142 -9.12 3.41 -20.12
C ALA A 142 -8.94 2.80 -21.52
N GLN A 143 -9.92 3.05 -22.39
CA GLN A 143 -9.89 2.66 -23.81
C GLN A 143 -9.94 3.93 -24.65
N SER A 144 -9.04 4.87 -24.37
CA SER A 144 -8.93 6.16 -25.06
C SER A 144 -7.48 6.41 -25.42
N ASP A 145 -7.28 6.94 -26.63
CA ASP A 145 -5.97 7.41 -27.11
C ASP A 145 -5.71 8.88 -26.72
N ASP A 146 -6.53 9.44 -25.82
CA ASP A 146 -6.34 10.78 -25.27
C ASP A 146 -5.00 10.89 -24.54
N GLU A 147 -4.39 12.06 -24.54
CA GLU A 147 -3.13 12.34 -23.80
C GLU A 147 -3.29 12.08 -22.29
N TYR A 148 -4.48 12.33 -21.74
CA TYR A 148 -4.83 12.09 -20.33
C TYR A 148 -6.06 11.16 -20.21
N PRO A 149 -5.88 9.86 -20.46
CA PRO A 149 -6.99 8.92 -20.50
C PRO A 149 -7.61 8.62 -19.13
N CYS A 150 -6.87 8.85 -18.04
CA CYS A 150 -7.38 8.67 -16.68
C CYS A 150 -8.27 9.85 -16.27
N ARG A 151 -9.55 9.55 -15.97
CA ARG A 151 -10.55 10.53 -15.55
C ARG A 151 -11.17 10.17 -14.21
N SER A 152 -10.32 9.90 -13.23
CA SER A 152 -10.73 9.40 -11.91
C SER A 152 -11.78 10.27 -11.23
N LEU A 153 -11.60 11.61 -11.26
CA LEU A 153 -12.50 12.56 -10.60
C LEU A 153 -13.54 13.19 -11.55
N ASP A 154 -13.62 12.74 -12.79
CA ASP A 154 -14.66 13.17 -13.71
C ASP A 154 -15.98 12.45 -13.37
N MET A 155 -16.90 13.18 -12.77
CA MET A 155 -18.22 12.66 -12.35
C MET A 155 -19.16 12.39 -13.54
N GLU A 156 -18.85 12.91 -14.73
CA GLU A 156 -19.65 12.75 -15.94
C GLU A 156 -19.08 11.69 -16.89
N LYS A 157 -18.01 11.01 -16.48
CA LYS A 157 -17.39 9.97 -17.32
C LYS A 157 -18.39 8.87 -17.70
N GLN A 158 -18.39 8.50 -18.96
CA GLN A 158 -19.29 7.48 -19.53
C GLN A 158 -18.61 6.13 -19.75
N LYS A 159 -17.29 6.05 -19.54
CA LYS A 159 -16.46 4.86 -19.72
C LYS A 159 -15.51 4.69 -18.56
N ASN A 160 -15.09 3.45 -18.33
CA ASN A 160 -14.00 3.18 -17.41
C ASN A 160 -12.70 3.83 -17.91
N SER A 161 -11.93 4.41 -16.99
CA SER A 161 -10.76 5.23 -17.31
C SER A 161 -9.58 4.94 -16.39
N MET A 162 -9.54 3.78 -15.76
CA MET A 162 -8.44 3.41 -14.87
C MET A 162 -7.14 3.26 -15.65
N ILE A 163 -6.07 3.81 -15.11
CA ILE A 163 -4.69 3.57 -15.54
C ILE A 163 -3.93 3.01 -14.35
N LEU A 164 -3.39 1.81 -14.50
CA LEU A 164 -2.59 1.19 -13.45
C LEU A 164 -1.20 1.84 -13.40
N SER A 165 -0.69 2.04 -12.19
CA SER A 165 0.64 2.59 -11.96
C SER A 165 1.34 1.89 -10.79
N GLU A 166 2.58 2.23 -10.55
CA GLU A 166 3.42 1.73 -9.47
C GLU A 166 3.75 2.86 -8.51
N ALA A 167 3.74 2.57 -7.21
CA ALA A 167 4.09 3.56 -6.21
C ALA A 167 4.48 2.93 -4.87
N ALA A 168 5.29 3.65 -4.09
CA ALA A 168 5.52 3.38 -2.68
C ALA A 168 5.42 4.67 -1.87
N GLY A 169 4.79 4.58 -0.70
CA GLY A 169 4.66 5.69 0.24
C GLY A 169 4.77 5.19 1.68
N LEU A 170 5.60 5.85 2.49
CA LEU A 170 5.81 5.52 3.89
C LEU A 170 5.66 6.77 4.75
N LEU A 171 5.10 6.59 5.94
CA LEU A 171 4.96 7.61 6.97
C LEU A 171 5.66 7.13 8.24
N CYS A 172 6.35 8.04 8.93
CA CYS A 172 6.78 7.83 10.30
C CYS A 172 5.71 8.40 11.24
N LEU A 173 5.11 7.55 12.05
CA LEU A 173 4.09 7.90 13.02
C LEU A 173 4.69 7.88 14.42
N SER A 174 4.38 8.87 15.23
CA SER A 174 4.79 8.97 16.64
C SER A 174 3.56 9.22 17.50
N LYS A 175 3.55 8.64 18.70
CA LYS A 175 2.50 8.87 19.67
C LYS A 175 2.48 10.31 20.17
N ASN A 176 3.65 10.89 20.34
CA ASN A 176 3.80 12.25 20.87
C ASN A 176 4.09 13.24 19.73
N PRO A 177 3.31 14.32 19.62
CA PRO A 177 3.59 15.34 18.63
C PRO A 177 4.89 16.08 18.97
N SER A 178 5.60 16.52 17.94
CA SER A 178 6.80 17.34 18.05
C SER A 178 6.70 18.56 17.14
N GLU A 179 7.59 19.54 17.29
CA GLU A 179 7.68 20.69 16.37
C GLU A 179 7.97 20.29 14.93
N LYS A 180 8.44 19.05 14.71
CA LYS A 180 8.71 18.47 13.38
C LYS A 180 7.54 17.69 12.81
N SER A 181 6.45 17.56 13.55
CA SER A 181 5.24 16.87 13.07
C SER A 181 4.58 17.69 11.97
N ILE A 182 4.41 17.09 10.80
CA ILE A 182 3.79 17.74 9.63
C ILE A 182 2.26 17.66 9.65
N ALA A 183 1.69 16.71 10.39
CA ALA A 183 0.27 16.49 10.52
C ALA A 183 -0.05 15.71 11.80
N VAL A 184 -1.31 15.75 12.21
CA VAL A 184 -1.84 14.98 13.35
C VAL A 184 -3.03 14.15 12.87
N ILE A 185 -3.03 12.85 13.18
CA ILE A 185 -4.20 11.98 12.95
C ILE A 185 -5.16 12.20 14.10
N ARG A 186 -6.31 12.83 13.83
CA ARG A 186 -7.31 13.20 14.84
C ARG A 186 -8.35 12.12 15.09
N GLY A 187 -8.56 11.25 14.11
CA GLY A 187 -9.52 10.17 14.24
C GLY A 187 -9.30 9.07 13.22
N ILE A 188 -9.76 7.89 13.55
CA ILE A 188 -9.68 6.70 12.70
C ILE A 188 -11.05 6.06 12.55
N GLY A 189 -11.29 5.46 11.39
CA GLY A 189 -12.52 4.73 11.16
C GLY A 189 -12.29 3.52 10.27
N TYR A 190 -12.98 2.45 10.59
CA TYR A 190 -12.96 1.20 9.84
C TYR A 190 -14.33 0.55 9.84
N ALA A 191 -14.69 -0.11 8.77
CA ALA A 191 -15.96 -0.81 8.66
C ALA A 191 -15.90 -1.86 7.55
N ASN A 192 -16.71 -2.90 7.73
CA ASN A 192 -17.01 -3.87 6.69
C ASN A 192 -18.49 -3.76 6.31
N GLU A 193 -18.79 -4.22 5.10
CA GLU A 193 -20.17 -4.44 4.66
C GLU A 193 -20.29 -5.82 4.00
N GLU A 194 -21.48 -6.37 3.98
CA GLU A 194 -21.76 -7.61 3.28
C GLU A 194 -21.69 -7.38 1.77
N LEU A 195 -20.79 -8.10 1.10
CA LEU A 195 -20.62 -8.00 -0.36
C LEU A 195 -21.64 -8.91 -1.03
N LYS A 196 -22.54 -8.33 -1.81
CA LYS A 196 -23.50 -9.07 -2.63
C LYS A 196 -22.87 -9.67 -3.88
N HIS A 197 -21.75 -9.12 -4.32
CA HIS A 197 -20.94 -9.57 -5.46
C HIS A 197 -19.47 -9.56 -5.08
N GLY A 198 -18.69 -10.52 -5.54
CA GLY A 198 -17.33 -10.77 -5.08
C GLY A 198 -16.27 -9.66 -5.35
N ALA A 199 -16.66 -8.53 -5.94
CA ALA A 199 -15.70 -7.51 -6.36
C ALA A 199 -16.20 -6.05 -6.21
N SER A 200 -17.37 -5.81 -5.61
CA SER A 200 -17.90 -4.42 -5.53
C SER A 200 -18.51 -4.10 -4.19
N LEU A 201 -18.28 -2.88 -3.73
CA LEU A 201 -19.00 -2.29 -2.61
C LEU A 201 -20.47 -2.04 -2.98
N SER A 202 -21.33 -1.80 -1.98
CA SER A 202 -22.68 -1.33 -2.21
C SER A 202 -22.65 0.01 -2.96
N ARG A 203 -23.70 0.28 -3.74
CA ARG A 203 -23.84 1.56 -4.46
C ARG A 203 -23.82 2.76 -3.51
N GLU A 204 -24.33 2.57 -2.31
CA GLU A 204 -24.37 3.57 -1.24
C GLU A 204 -23.05 3.70 -0.48
N GLY A 205 -22.11 2.76 -0.63
CA GLY A 205 -20.84 2.76 0.07
C GLY A 205 -20.98 2.73 1.59
N PHE A 206 -21.83 1.85 2.12
CA PHE A 206 -22.14 1.82 3.56
C PHE A 206 -20.90 1.67 4.44
N CYS A 207 -19.92 0.87 4.05
CA CYS A 207 -18.69 0.73 4.81
C CYS A 207 -17.89 2.05 4.84
N LEU A 208 -17.84 2.79 3.73
CA LEU A 208 -17.19 4.09 3.65
C LEU A 208 -17.90 5.12 4.54
N GLN A 209 -19.24 5.18 4.48
CA GLN A 209 -20.03 6.04 5.34
C GLN A 209 -19.81 5.76 6.84
N LYS A 210 -19.78 4.48 7.22
CA LYS A 210 -19.56 4.08 8.62
C LYS A 210 -18.15 4.45 9.09
N SER A 211 -17.13 4.18 8.29
CA SER A 211 -15.74 4.50 8.65
C SER A 211 -15.52 6.01 8.73
N MET A 212 -16.07 6.81 7.80
CA MET A 212 -16.00 8.27 7.89
C MET A 212 -16.69 8.81 9.14
N LYS A 213 -17.93 8.36 9.43
CA LYS A 213 -18.66 8.78 10.65
C LYS A 213 -17.91 8.41 11.92
N MET A 214 -17.23 7.25 11.94
CA MET A 214 -16.41 6.83 13.07
C MET A 214 -15.18 7.74 13.22
N ALA A 215 -14.50 8.06 12.12
CA ALA A 215 -13.29 8.88 12.14
C ALA A 215 -13.53 10.31 12.65
N ILE A 216 -14.71 10.91 12.34
CA ILE A 216 -15.04 12.29 12.72
C ILE A 216 -15.92 12.39 13.96
N LYS A 217 -16.21 11.27 14.64
CA LYS A 217 -17.19 11.22 15.74
C LYS A 217 -16.93 12.24 16.85
N ASP A 218 -15.67 12.44 17.18
CA ASP A 218 -15.25 13.27 18.31
C ASP A 218 -14.62 14.61 17.85
N THR A 219 -14.81 15.00 16.57
CA THR A 219 -14.35 16.29 16.06
C THR A 219 -15.52 17.26 15.88
N SER A 220 -15.28 18.51 16.24
CA SER A 220 -16.17 19.65 15.95
C SER A 220 -15.63 20.54 14.82
N GLU A 221 -14.49 20.16 14.25
CA GLU A 221 -13.85 20.91 13.16
C GLU A 221 -14.55 20.63 11.83
N GLU A 222 -14.63 21.64 10.98
CA GLU A 222 -15.12 21.47 9.61
C GLU A 222 -14.11 20.67 8.77
N ILE A 223 -14.62 19.91 7.82
CA ILE A 223 -13.81 19.12 6.90
C ILE A 223 -13.55 19.92 5.63
N ASP A 224 -12.32 20.36 5.43
CA ASP A 224 -11.93 21.16 4.27
C ASP A 224 -11.77 20.33 2.99
N ALA A 225 -11.34 19.07 3.11
CA ALA A 225 -11.07 18.22 1.96
C ALA A 225 -11.32 16.73 2.23
N ILE A 226 -11.73 16.02 1.21
CA ILE A 226 -11.89 14.56 1.21
C ILE A 226 -11.03 13.97 0.06
N VAL A 227 -10.08 13.11 0.41
CA VAL A 227 -9.32 12.35 -0.58
C VAL A 227 -10.08 11.07 -0.91
N MET A 228 -10.63 10.99 -2.10
CA MET A 228 -11.47 9.89 -2.55
C MET A 228 -10.62 8.71 -3.04
N HIS A 229 -11.15 7.50 -2.97
CA HIS A 229 -10.54 6.32 -3.59
C HIS A 229 -10.48 6.46 -5.13
N ALA A 230 -11.58 6.84 -5.77
CA ALA A 230 -11.71 7.21 -7.18
C ALA A 230 -10.81 6.42 -8.17
N PRO A 231 -11.02 5.11 -8.37
CA PRO A 231 -10.15 4.28 -9.21
C PRO A 231 -10.29 4.57 -10.73
N GLY A 232 -11.16 5.47 -11.13
CA GLY A 232 -11.44 5.80 -12.53
C GLY A 232 -12.48 4.90 -13.19
N THR A 233 -13.12 4.02 -12.45
CA THR A 233 -14.27 3.24 -12.97
C THR A 233 -15.55 4.07 -12.92
N ILE A 234 -16.57 3.67 -13.71
CA ILE A 234 -17.89 4.36 -13.72
C ILE A 234 -18.57 4.24 -12.36
N GLY A 235 -18.39 3.12 -11.68
CA GLY A 235 -19.02 2.82 -10.39
C GLY A 235 -18.21 3.22 -9.17
N GLY A 236 -17.02 3.88 -9.33
CA GLY A 236 -16.13 4.24 -8.24
C GLY A 236 -15.54 5.63 -8.32
#